data_8f48e00db902ac39ce3b335dfba2617f
#
_entry.id   8f48e00db902ac39ce3b335dfba2617f
#
_cell.length_a   1.000
_cell.length_b   1.000
_cell.length_c   1.000
_cell.angle_alpha   90.00
_cell.angle_beta   90.00
_cell.angle_gamma   90.00
#
_symmetry.space_group_name_H-M   'P 1'
#
loop_
_entity.id
_entity.type
_entity.pdbx_description
1 polymer ?
#
loop_
_entity_poly.entity_id
_entity_poly.type
_entity_poly.pdbx_seq_one_letter_code
_entity_poly.pdbx_strand_id
1 'polypeptide(L)'
;MSIGCNVFAYCRNNPVNRIDSDGYDAIWIHESNSAAGFGHSGLLVEDEESGQWYYFYWGPADETPRLELATGVENGSYVQEITTNGADLRDIDVLREILAAAGGKAGDRANAITDIYYFEGDYTATLVAIGDMVNSGEEYNLVTNNCVQKTITAFSASDSRFHMVSYGMTNYLIPNNAAYKVAMLPSNKESYPWKLLLYNVLLE
;
A
#
# COMPACT_ATOMS: atom_id res chain seq x y z
N MET A 1 28.85 -7.05 -23.37
CA MET A 1 27.66 -7.84 -23.73
C MET A 1 26.49 -6.91 -23.65
N SER A 2 25.84 -6.64 -24.78
CA SER A 2 24.62 -5.84 -24.83
C SER A 2 23.49 -6.71 -24.28
N ILE A 3 22.91 -6.34 -23.16
CA ILE A 3 21.66 -6.93 -22.67
C ILE A 3 20.58 -6.36 -23.60
N GLY A 4 20.18 -7.18 -24.57
CA GLY A 4 19.11 -6.81 -25.48
C GLY A 4 17.82 -6.64 -24.68
N CYS A 5 17.33 -5.41 -24.55
CA CYS A 5 15.97 -5.16 -24.14
C CYS A 5 15.04 -6.00 -25.01
N ASN A 6 14.31 -6.93 -24.41
CA ASN A 6 13.32 -7.71 -25.11
C ASN A 6 12.11 -6.79 -25.39
N VAL A 7 12.15 -6.13 -26.54
CA VAL A 7 11.06 -5.23 -27.00
C VAL A 7 9.69 -5.94 -27.08
N PHE A 8 9.65 -7.27 -26.93
CA PHE A 8 8.44 -8.07 -26.95
C PHE A 8 7.88 -8.38 -25.55
N ALA A 9 8.61 -7.98 -24.48
CA ALA A 9 8.12 -8.14 -23.11
C ALA A 9 7.07 -7.10 -22.72
N TYR A 10 6.81 -6.09 -23.58
CA TYR A 10 5.78 -5.08 -23.35
C TYR A 10 4.42 -5.74 -23.08
N CYS A 11 3.78 -5.33 -22.00
CA CYS A 11 2.50 -5.89 -21.53
C CYS A 11 2.51 -7.42 -21.38
N ARG A 12 3.66 -8.02 -21.02
CA ARG A 12 3.84 -9.48 -20.87
C ARG A 12 3.40 -10.26 -22.11
N ASN A 13 3.73 -9.76 -23.27
CA ASN A 13 3.33 -10.31 -24.58
C ASN A 13 1.81 -10.32 -24.83
N ASN A 14 1.03 -9.54 -24.11
CA ASN A 14 -0.42 -9.37 -24.34
C ASN A 14 -0.83 -7.89 -24.51
N PRO A 15 -0.27 -7.18 -25.51
CA PRO A 15 -0.53 -5.75 -25.70
C PRO A 15 -1.95 -5.43 -26.18
N VAL A 16 -2.75 -6.45 -26.52
CA VAL A 16 -4.13 -6.25 -26.99
C VAL A 16 -5.09 -6.08 -25.81
N ASN A 17 -4.79 -6.70 -24.66
CA ASN A 17 -5.67 -6.72 -23.48
C ASN A 17 -5.07 -5.97 -22.28
N ARG A 18 -3.87 -5.42 -22.41
CA ARG A 18 -3.19 -4.68 -21.34
C ARG A 18 -2.61 -3.40 -21.90
N ILE A 19 -2.92 -2.32 -21.24
CA ILE A 19 -2.20 -1.05 -21.35
C ILE A 19 -1.33 -0.99 -20.11
N ASP A 20 -0.07 -1.39 -20.27
CA ASP A 20 0.94 -1.15 -19.27
C ASP A 20 1.64 0.14 -19.66
N SER A 21 1.39 1.20 -18.92
CA SER A 21 1.97 2.49 -19.21
C SER A 21 3.47 2.54 -18.85
N ASP A 22 3.91 1.81 -17.80
CA ASP A 22 5.28 1.86 -17.30
C ASP A 22 5.75 0.59 -16.55
N GLY A 23 4.94 -0.45 -16.47
CA GLY A 23 5.34 -1.81 -16.04
C GLY A 23 5.43 -2.07 -14.54
N TYR A 24 5.06 -1.11 -13.69
CA TYR A 24 5.26 -1.23 -12.25
C TYR A 24 4.14 -0.53 -11.51
N ASP A 25 3.53 -1.21 -10.56
CA ASP A 25 2.41 -0.61 -9.87
C ASP A 25 2.41 -0.92 -8.37
N ALA A 26 1.91 0.04 -7.60
CA ALA A 26 1.64 -0.16 -6.19
C ALA A 26 0.32 0.50 -5.79
N ILE A 27 -0.33 -0.10 -4.80
CA ILE A 27 -1.61 0.38 -4.27
C ILE A 27 -1.46 0.57 -2.77
N TRP A 28 -1.70 1.79 -2.29
CA TRP A 28 -1.95 2.03 -0.87
C TRP A 28 -3.39 1.63 -0.56
N ILE A 29 -3.55 0.74 0.39
CA ILE A 29 -4.86 0.27 0.87
C ILE A 29 -5.17 0.97 2.18
N HIS A 30 -6.39 1.48 2.31
CA HIS A 30 -6.85 2.14 3.52
C HIS A 30 -8.18 1.57 4.02
N GLU A 31 -8.28 1.42 5.34
CA GLU A 31 -9.44 0.90 6.06
C GLU A 31 -9.82 1.89 7.17
N SER A 32 -10.69 2.85 6.86
CA SER A 32 -10.98 3.97 7.76
C SER A 32 -11.61 3.56 9.09
N ASN A 33 -12.38 2.47 9.11
CA ASN A 33 -13.12 2.00 10.27
C ASN A 33 -12.35 0.99 11.14
N SER A 34 -11.18 0.54 10.68
CA SER A 34 -10.33 -0.40 11.42
C SER A 34 -9.69 0.26 12.64
N ALA A 35 -9.10 -0.56 13.51
CA ALA A 35 -8.45 -0.11 14.74
C ALA A 35 -9.29 0.90 15.55
N ALA A 36 -10.60 0.64 15.63
CA ALA A 36 -11.61 1.46 16.32
C ALA A 36 -11.67 2.91 15.86
N GLY A 37 -11.60 3.14 14.56
CA GLY A 37 -11.73 4.44 13.94
C GLY A 37 -10.42 5.21 13.78
N PHE A 38 -9.28 4.65 14.18
CA PHE A 38 -7.97 5.22 13.83
C PHE A 38 -7.55 4.84 12.39
N GLY A 39 -8.13 3.78 11.85
CA GLY A 39 -7.84 3.25 10.52
C GLY A 39 -6.74 2.20 10.53
N HIS A 40 -6.53 1.61 9.36
CA HIS A 40 -5.40 0.73 9.07
C HIS A 40 -4.87 1.05 7.67
N SER A 41 -3.59 0.82 7.46
CA SER A 41 -2.95 0.93 6.16
C SER A 41 -2.20 -0.35 5.82
N GLY A 42 -2.37 -0.80 4.59
CA GLY A 42 -1.62 -1.87 3.97
C GLY A 42 -1.20 -1.46 2.57
N LEU A 43 -0.52 -2.34 1.87
CA LEU A 43 -0.19 -2.09 0.48
C LEU A 43 -0.19 -3.35 -0.36
N LEU A 44 -0.41 -3.16 -1.65
CA LEU A 44 -0.24 -4.14 -2.69
C LEU A 44 0.85 -3.64 -3.62
N VAL A 45 1.80 -4.50 -3.98
CA VAL A 45 2.92 -4.14 -4.85
C VAL A 45 3.09 -5.20 -5.91
N GLU A 46 3.26 -4.77 -7.15
CA GLU A 46 3.59 -5.67 -8.26
C GLU A 46 5.09 -5.91 -8.33
N ASP A 47 5.48 -7.17 -8.46
CA ASP A 47 6.83 -7.55 -8.87
C ASP A 47 6.93 -7.51 -10.39
N GLU A 48 7.79 -6.65 -10.89
CA GLU A 48 7.98 -6.40 -12.30
C GLU A 48 8.35 -7.65 -13.08
N GLU A 49 9.31 -8.41 -12.59
CA GLU A 49 9.85 -9.55 -13.33
C GLU A 49 8.80 -10.63 -13.55
N SER A 50 8.01 -10.93 -12.53
CA SER A 50 7.00 -11.99 -12.55
C SER A 50 5.60 -11.50 -12.86
N GLY A 51 5.33 -10.23 -12.57
CA GLY A 51 3.99 -9.63 -12.56
C GLY A 51 3.10 -10.18 -11.49
N GLN A 52 3.68 -10.71 -10.47
CA GLN A 52 3.00 -11.20 -9.30
C GLN A 52 2.73 -10.04 -8.35
N TRP A 53 1.52 -9.99 -7.80
CA TRP A 53 1.17 -9.01 -6.79
C TRP A 53 1.37 -9.57 -5.39
N TYR A 54 1.86 -8.72 -4.46
CA TYR A 54 2.12 -9.05 -3.07
C TYR A 54 1.36 -8.11 -2.16
N TYR A 55 0.51 -8.66 -1.31
CA TYR A 55 -0.18 -7.92 -0.25
C TYR A 55 0.66 -7.91 1.01
N PHE A 56 0.98 -6.73 1.52
CA PHE A 56 1.73 -6.53 2.75
C PHE A 56 0.82 -6.02 3.87
N TYR A 57 0.90 -6.69 4.99
CA TYR A 57 0.22 -6.34 6.22
C TYR A 57 1.23 -6.18 7.36
N TRP A 58 1.08 -5.12 8.16
CA TRP A 58 1.83 -4.89 9.38
C TRP A 58 0.85 -4.63 10.52
N GLY A 59 0.80 -5.52 11.51
CA GLY A 59 -0.13 -5.43 12.63
C GLY A 59 0.25 -6.39 13.75
N PRO A 60 -0.50 -6.38 14.85
CA PRO A 60 -0.29 -7.33 15.93
C PRO A 60 -0.61 -8.75 15.46
N ALA A 61 0.06 -9.76 16.06
CA ALA A 61 -0.18 -11.17 15.76
C ALA A 61 -1.59 -11.60 16.15
N ASP A 62 -2.03 -11.15 17.30
CA ASP A 62 -3.34 -11.46 17.88
C ASP A 62 -4.19 -10.20 18.10
N GLU A 63 -5.48 -10.39 18.40
CA GLU A 63 -6.38 -9.33 18.87
C GLU A 63 -5.97 -8.88 20.29
N THR A 64 -5.04 -7.95 20.35
CA THR A 64 -4.50 -7.42 21.61
C THR A 64 -5.27 -6.17 22.04
N PRO A 65 -5.62 -6.01 23.33
CA PRO A 65 -6.21 -4.78 23.86
C PRO A 65 -5.33 -3.56 23.58
N ARG A 66 -5.95 -2.44 23.19
CA ARG A 66 -5.25 -1.23 22.70
C ARG A 66 -4.17 -0.69 23.63
N LEU A 67 -4.39 -0.79 24.95
CA LEU A 67 -3.44 -0.27 25.92
C LEU A 67 -2.11 -1.02 25.85
N GLU A 68 -2.16 -2.32 25.56
CA GLU A 68 -0.99 -3.16 25.42
C GLU A 68 -0.26 -2.91 24.08
N LEU A 69 -0.98 -2.54 23.01
CA LEU A 69 -0.38 -2.21 21.73
C LEU A 69 0.61 -1.05 21.77
N ALA A 70 0.51 -0.16 22.77
CA ALA A 70 1.43 0.96 22.96
C ALA A 70 2.76 0.55 23.61
N THR A 71 2.83 -0.64 24.23
CA THR A 71 4.03 -1.14 24.91
C THR A 71 4.92 -2.04 24.06
N GLY A 72 4.44 -2.43 22.88
CA GLY A 72 5.06 -3.43 22.02
C GLY A 72 4.43 -4.80 22.22
N VAL A 73 4.06 -5.43 21.12
CA VAL A 73 3.46 -6.78 21.09
C VAL A 73 4.03 -7.56 19.92
N GLU A 74 3.86 -8.87 19.96
CA GLU A 74 4.28 -9.73 18.87
C GLU A 74 3.70 -9.23 17.55
N ASN A 75 4.58 -9.16 16.55
CA ASN A 75 4.22 -8.71 15.22
C ASN A 75 3.65 -9.85 14.39
N GLY A 76 2.46 -9.64 13.86
CA GLY A 76 1.79 -10.55 12.93
C GLY A 76 1.93 -10.13 11.47
N SER A 77 2.99 -9.39 11.13
CA SER A 77 3.24 -8.97 9.75
C SER A 77 3.44 -10.16 8.81
N TYR A 78 2.99 -10.00 7.58
CA TYR A 78 3.18 -11.02 6.55
C TYR A 78 3.10 -10.42 5.16
N VAL A 79 3.60 -11.19 4.20
CA VAL A 79 3.41 -10.96 2.77
C VAL A 79 2.61 -12.12 2.19
N GLN A 80 1.61 -11.83 1.40
CA GLN A 80 0.77 -12.81 0.73
C GLN A 80 0.76 -12.56 -0.77
N GLU A 81 1.03 -13.59 -1.56
CA GLU A 81 0.89 -13.56 -3.01
C GLU A 81 -0.58 -13.45 -3.39
N ILE A 82 -0.90 -12.57 -4.34
CA ILE A 82 -2.25 -12.31 -4.82
C ILE A 82 -2.33 -12.58 -6.31
N THR A 83 -3.15 -13.55 -6.69
CA THR A 83 -3.40 -13.86 -8.10
C THR A 83 -4.51 -12.94 -8.65
N THR A 84 -4.16 -12.07 -9.57
CA THR A 84 -5.09 -11.06 -10.12
C THR A 84 -5.79 -11.50 -11.40
N ASN A 85 -5.27 -12.53 -12.08
CA ASN A 85 -5.78 -12.99 -13.38
C ASN A 85 -5.91 -11.86 -14.43
N GLY A 86 -5.13 -10.79 -14.28
CA GLY A 86 -5.16 -9.63 -15.17
C GLY A 86 -6.33 -8.67 -14.93
N ALA A 87 -6.98 -8.73 -13.78
CA ALA A 87 -8.02 -7.80 -13.41
C ALA A 87 -7.47 -6.38 -13.18
N ASP A 88 -8.30 -5.37 -13.42
CA ASP A 88 -7.95 -3.98 -13.13
C ASP A 88 -8.13 -3.69 -11.64
N LEU A 89 -7.02 -3.59 -10.93
CA LEU A 89 -7.01 -3.33 -9.48
C LEU A 89 -7.25 -1.86 -9.10
N ARG A 90 -7.50 -0.98 -10.07
CA ARG A 90 -7.89 0.42 -9.83
C ARG A 90 -9.35 0.55 -9.38
N ASP A 91 -10.14 -0.50 -9.61
CA ASP A 91 -11.51 -0.60 -9.10
C ASP A 91 -11.49 -1.26 -7.71
N ILE A 92 -11.97 -0.53 -6.71
CA ILE A 92 -11.98 -0.99 -5.31
C ILE A 92 -12.83 -2.25 -5.11
N ASP A 93 -13.91 -2.40 -5.84
CA ASP A 93 -14.79 -3.55 -5.69
C ASP A 93 -14.14 -4.80 -6.32
N VAL A 94 -13.48 -4.64 -7.47
CA VAL A 94 -12.66 -5.69 -8.09
C VAL A 94 -11.52 -6.10 -7.17
N LEU A 95 -10.82 -5.11 -6.57
CA LEU A 95 -9.75 -5.41 -5.62
C LEU A 95 -10.26 -6.20 -4.41
N ARG A 96 -11.39 -5.79 -3.82
CA ARG A 96 -12.01 -6.51 -2.69
C ARG A 96 -12.36 -7.95 -3.04
N GLU A 97 -12.95 -8.19 -4.22
CA GLU A 97 -13.28 -9.54 -4.69
C GLU A 97 -12.02 -10.41 -4.84
N ILE A 98 -10.95 -9.87 -5.41
CA ILE A 98 -9.68 -10.58 -5.59
C ILE A 98 -9.04 -10.92 -4.24
N LEU A 99 -8.98 -9.97 -3.32
CA LEU A 99 -8.42 -10.21 -1.99
C LEU A 99 -9.28 -11.21 -1.21
N ALA A 100 -10.61 -11.11 -1.29
CA ALA A 100 -11.51 -12.07 -0.68
C ALA A 100 -11.30 -13.49 -1.22
N ALA A 101 -11.13 -13.63 -2.54
CA ALA A 101 -10.84 -14.91 -3.18
C ALA A 101 -9.47 -15.48 -2.82
N ALA A 102 -8.49 -14.63 -2.56
CA ALA A 102 -7.15 -15.04 -2.13
C ALA A 102 -7.17 -15.67 -0.72
N GLY A 103 -8.17 -15.36 0.10
CA GLY A 103 -8.28 -15.84 1.48
C GLY A 103 -7.15 -15.33 2.39
N GLY A 104 -6.93 -16.03 3.50
CA GLY A 104 -5.93 -15.62 4.49
C GLY A 104 -6.20 -14.21 5.04
N LYS A 105 -5.17 -13.53 5.50
CA LYS A 105 -5.33 -12.18 6.06
C LYS A 105 -5.79 -11.15 5.03
N ALA A 106 -5.38 -11.28 3.77
CA ALA A 106 -5.86 -10.41 2.69
C ALA A 106 -7.38 -10.55 2.54
N GLY A 107 -7.87 -11.79 2.53
CA GLY A 107 -9.31 -12.09 2.46
C GLY A 107 -10.10 -11.60 3.67
N ASP A 108 -9.57 -11.79 4.88
CA ASP A 108 -10.20 -11.35 6.13
C ASP A 108 -10.40 -9.82 6.15
N ARG A 109 -9.53 -9.09 5.49
CA ARG A 109 -9.55 -7.62 5.45
C ARG A 109 -10.24 -7.02 4.23
N ALA A 110 -10.52 -7.79 3.20
CA ALA A 110 -11.07 -7.30 1.94
C ALA A 110 -12.29 -6.38 2.12
N ASN A 111 -13.23 -6.77 2.98
CA ASN A 111 -14.44 -5.99 3.25
C ASN A 111 -14.22 -4.75 4.12
N ALA A 112 -13.08 -4.63 4.79
CA ALA A 112 -12.75 -3.48 5.62
C ALA A 112 -12.14 -2.32 4.81
N ILE A 113 -11.68 -2.57 3.60
CA ILE A 113 -11.07 -1.58 2.71
C ILE A 113 -12.10 -0.50 2.39
N THR A 114 -11.77 0.75 2.62
CA THR A 114 -12.64 1.90 2.32
C THR A 114 -12.14 2.73 1.15
N ASP A 115 -10.83 2.82 0.99
CA ASP A 115 -10.19 3.61 -0.06
C ASP A 115 -8.95 2.89 -0.58
N ILE A 116 -8.63 3.15 -1.85
CA ILE A 116 -7.39 2.71 -2.48
C ILE A 116 -6.76 3.88 -3.24
N TYR A 117 -5.44 3.93 -3.23
CA TYR A 117 -4.66 4.94 -3.97
C TYR A 117 -3.63 4.21 -4.81
N TYR A 118 -3.78 4.32 -6.12
CA TYR A 118 -2.97 3.64 -7.11
C TYR A 118 -1.79 4.53 -7.54
N PHE A 119 -0.61 3.95 -7.62
CA PHE A 119 0.62 4.62 -8.03
C PHE A 119 1.30 3.81 -9.12
N GLU A 120 1.60 4.47 -10.22
CA GLU A 120 2.40 3.93 -11.32
C GLU A 120 3.88 4.24 -11.07
N GLY A 121 4.77 3.28 -11.32
CA GLY A 121 6.21 3.47 -11.16
C GLY A 121 6.96 2.23 -10.68
N ASP A 122 8.29 2.27 -10.63
CA ASP A 122 9.13 1.18 -10.13
C ASP A 122 9.07 1.07 -8.61
N TYR A 123 8.42 0.02 -8.12
CA TYR A 123 8.29 -0.30 -6.70
C TYR A 123 9.12 -1.51 -6.26
N THR A 124 10.12 -1.92 -7.05
CA THR A 124 11.04 -3.01 -6.70
C THR A 124 11.73 -2.77 -5.34
N ALA A 125 12.20 -1.55 -5.06
CA ALA A 125 12.82 -1.24 -3.78
C ALA A 125 11.81 -1.31 -2.62
N THR A 126 10.53 -1.06 -2.88
CA THR A 126 9.44 -1.27 -1.90
C THR A 126 9.28 -2.75 -1.55
N LEU A 127 9.33 -3.67 -2.52
CA LEU A 127 9.27 -5.11 -2.27
C LEU A 127 10.45 -5.59 -1.43
N VAL A 128 11.66 -5.10 -1.71
CA VAL A 128 12.84 -5.41 -0.90
C VAL A 128 12.66 -4.92 0.53
N ALA A 129 12.21 -3.68 0.72
CA ALA A 129 11.97 -3.10 2.04
C ALA A 129 10.90 -3.89 2.83
N ILE A 130 9.84 -4.34 2.16
CA ILE A 130 8.82 -5.21 2.77
C ILE A 130 9.43 -6.52 3.24
N GLY A 131 10.24 -7.18 2.42
CA GLY A 131 10.91 -8.42 2.77
C GLY A 131 11.80 -8.26 4.01
N ASP A 132 12.58 -7.19 4.06
CA ASP A 132 13.43 -6.86 5.21
C ASP A 132 12.61 -6.63 6.48
N MET A 133 11.49 -5.89 6.38
CA MET A 133 10.61 -5.62 7.52
C MET A 133 10.00 -6.88 8.11
N VAL A 134 9.45 -7.76 7.26
CA VAL A 134 8.82 -9.02 7.73
C VAL A 134 9.83 -9.93 8.39
N ASN A 135 11.08 -9.92 7.93
CA ASN A 135 12.16 -10.74 8.49
C ASN A 135 12.92 -10.06 9.65
N SER A 136 12.62 -8.82 10.00
CA SER A 136 13.36 -8.04 11.01
C SER A 136 13.18 -8.55 12.43
N GLY A 137 12.08 -9.24 12.73
CA GLY A 137 11.69 -9.61 14.08
C GLY A 137 11.24 -8.43 14.97
N GLU A 138 10.97 -7.27 14.37
CA GLU A 138 10.52 -6.09 15.10
C GLU A 138 9.11 -6.32 15.66
N GLU A 139 8.88 -5.83 16.88
CA GLU A 139 7.55 -5.85 17.50
C GLU A 139 6.62 -4.81 16.88
N TYR A 140 5.32 -5.11 16.87
CA TYR A 140 4.31 -4.11 16.57
C TYR A 140 4.12 -3.16 17.76
N ASN A 141 4.10 -1.86 17.51
CA ASN A 141 3.83 -0.84 18.51
C ASN A 141 2.97 0.27 17.91
N LEU A 142 1.83 0.55 18.54
CA LEU A 142 0.85 1.51 18.01
C LEU A 142 1.42 2.93 17.82
N VAL A 143 2.44 3.31 18.61
CA VAL A 143 3.01 4.66 18.61
C VAL A 143 4.27 4.75 17.75
N THR A 144 5.14 3.75 17.82
CA THR A 144 6.49 3.82 17.25
C THR A 144 6.77 2.88 16.10
N ASN A 145 5.90 1.87 15.88
CA ASN A 145 6.10 0.84 14.88
C ASN A 145 4.76 0.26 14.37
N ASN A 146 3.88 1.14 13.89
CA ASN A 146 2.54 0.78 13.46
C ASN A 146 2.41 0.55 11.94
N CYS A 147 1.21 0.17 11.49
CA CYS A 147 0.93 -0.13 10.09
C CYS A 147 1.24 1.04 9.16
N VAL A 148 0.84 2.27 9.54
CA VAL A 148 1.05 3.43 8.66
C VAL A 148 2.53 3.80 8.55
N GLN A 149 3.29 3.69 9.64
CA GLN A 149 4.73 3.95 9.62
C GLN A 149 5.46 2.99 8.70
N LYS A 150 5.13 1.70 8.78
CA LYS A 150 5.72 0.67 7.93
C LYS A 150 5.30 0.81 6.47
N THR A 151 4.03 1.12 6.21
CA THR A 151 3.56 1.36 4.84
C THR A 151 4.26 2.58 4.22
N ILE A 152 4.39 3.70 4.95
CA ILE A 152 5.14 4.88 4.49
C ILE A 152 6.61 4.53 4.24
N THR A 153 7.24 3.82 5.16
CA THR A 153 8.66 3.44 5.03
C THR A 153 8.88 2.56 3.81
N ALA A 154 8.01 1.58 3.58
CA ALA A 154 8.08 0.71 2.42
C ALA A 154 7.94 1.52 1.11
N PHE A 155 6.90 2.33 0.98
CA PHE A 155 6.70 3.16 -0.20
C PHE A 155 7.84 4.15 -0.43
N SER A 156 8.39 4.75 0.65
CA SER A 156 9.48 5.71 0.56
C SER A 156 10.78 5.12 0.00
N ALA A 157 10.93 3.81 -0.02
CA ALA A 157 12.07 3.13 -0.63
C ALA A 157 12.09 3.32 -2.16
N SER A 158 10.93 3.35 -2.80
CA SER A 158 10.81 3.58 -4.24
C SER A 158 10.38 5.01 -4.60
N ASP A 159 9.53 5.64 -3.77
CA ASP A 159 8.88 6.90 -4.12
C ASP A 159 9.07 7.97 -3.04
N SER A 160 9.90 8.96 -3.33
CA SER A 160 10.23 10.04 -2.42
C SER A 160 9.03 10.93 -2.02
N ARG A 161 7.91 10.90 -2.77
CA ARG A 161 6.68 11.62 -2.41
C ARG A 161 6.13 11.17 -1.06
N PHE A 162 6.36 9.90 -0.68
CA PHE A 162 5.90 9.36 0.60
C PHE A 162 6.67 9.92 1.80
N HIS A 163 7.88 10.45 1.62
CA HIS A 163 8.55 11.20 2.69
C HIS A 163 7.72 12.41 3.15
N MET A 164 6.96 13.01 2.25
CA MET A 164 6.09 14.15 2.60
C MET A 164 4.86 13.72 3.42
N VAL A 165 4.41 12.48 3.29
CA VAL A 165 3.29 11.94 4.08
C VAL A 165 3.69 11.84 5.55
N SER A 166 4.95 11.55 5.85
CA SER A 166 5.47 11.43 7.21
C SER A 166 5.63 12.76 7.95
N TYR A 167 5.56 13.90 7.25
CA TYR A 167 5.65 15.21 7.92
C TYR A 167 4.41 15.48 8.78
N GLY A 168 4.66 15.68 10.07
CA GLY A 168 3.64 15.90 11.09
C GLY A 168 3.35 14.62 11.87
N MET A 169 3.50 14.72 13.19
CA MET A 169 3.41 13.58 14.11
C MET A 169 2.06 12.83 13.98
N THR A 170 0.97 13.56 13.78
CA THR A 170 -0.37 12.96 13.63
C THR A 170 -0.55 12.15 12.35
N ASN A 171 0.11 12.54 11.25
CA ASN A 171 0.03 11.82 9.99
C ASN A 171 0.80 10.51 10.04
N TYR A 172 1.90 10.51 10.81
CA TYR A 172 2.77 9.35 10.97
C TYR A 172 2.24 8.31 11.98
N LEU A 173 1.31 8.72 12.83
CA LEU A 173 0.74 7.86 13.87
C LEU A 173 -0.68 7.37 13.56
N ILE A 174 -1.43 8.11 12.76
CA ILE A 174 -2.86 7.85 12.52
C ILE A 174 -3.09 7.54 11.05
N PRO A 175 -3.44 6.29 10.70
CA PRO A 175 -3.66 5.86 9.31
C PRO A 175 -4.67 6.71 8.54
N ASN A 176 -5.75 7.16 9.18
CA ASN A 176 -6.74 8.04 8.55
C ASN A 176 -6.14 9.38 8.10
N ASN A 177 -5.26 9.97 8.89
CA ASN A 177 -4.57 11.21 8.52
C ASN A 177 -3.54 10.98 7.40
N ALA A 178 -2.82 9.84 7.45
CA ALA A 178 -1.89 9.47 6.41
C ALA A 178 -2.61 9.25 5.07
N ALA A 179 -3.72 8.51 5.06
CA ALA A 179 -4.53 8.27 3.86
C ALA A 179 -5.02 9.59 3.23
N TYR A 180 -5.43 10.55 4.04
CA TYR A 180 -5.78 11.88 3.55
C TYR A 180 -4.61 12.59 2.85
N LYS A 181 -3.39 12.46 3.37
CA LYS A 181 -2.18 12.99 2.71
C LYS A 181 -1.81 12.23 1.45
N VAL A 182 -1.93 10.90 1.47
CA VAL A 182 -1.72 10.06 0.29
C VAL A 182 -2.67 10.45 -0.84
N ALA A 183 -3.94 10.72 -0.52
CA ALA A 183 -4.93 11.20 -1.49
C ALA A 183 -4.56 12.54 -2.17
N MET A 184 -3.66 13.30 -1.56
CA MET A 184 -3.17 14.59 -2.08
C MET A 184 -1.86 14.48 -2.86
N LEU A 185 -1.21 13.33 -2.84
CA LEU A 185 -0.01 13.13 -3.65
C LEU A 185 -0.39 13.23 -5.13
N PRO A 186 0.45 13.87 -5.95
CA PRO A 186 0.26 13.86 -7.38
C PRO A 186 0.25 12.41 -7.85
N SER A 187 -0.90 11.91 -8.29
CA SER A 187 -0.95 10.64 -9.01
C SER A 187 -0.42 10.90 -10.42
N ASN A 188 0.16 9.89 -11.07
CA ASN A 188 0.57 10.01 -12.47
C ASN A 188 -0.63 10.19 -13.42
N LYS A 189 -1.86 10.09 -12.91
CA LYS A 189 -3.09 10.40 -13.62
C LYS A 189 -3.72 11.67 -13.06
N GLU A 190 -3.79 12.65 -13.94
CA GLU A 190 -4.54 13.91 -13.87
C GLU A 190 -4.90 14.39 -12.46
N SER A 191 -4.11 15.34 -11.98
CA SER A 191 -4.45 16.12 -10.78
C SER A 191 -5.92 16.47 -10.74
N TYR A 192 -6.63 16.11 -9.71
CA TYR A 192 -7.91 16.72 -9.39
C TYR A 192 -7.65 18.10 -8.77
N PRO A 193 -7.62 19.19 -9.56
CA PRO A 193 -7.21 20.51 -9.07
C PRO A 193 -8.11 21.04 -7.96
N TRP A 194 -9.35 20.57 -7.89
CA TRP A 194 -10.35 21.00 -6.92
C TRP A 194 -10.12 20.47 -5.50
N LYS A 195 -9.46 19.31 -5.33
CA LYS A 195 -9.08 18.80 -3.99
C LYS A 195 -8.01 19.66 -3.35
N LEU A 196 -7.06 20.18 -4.12
CA LEU A 196 -6.06 21.12 -3.64
C LEU A 196 -6.67 22.49 -3.26
N LEU A 197 -7.72 22.94 -3.97
CA LEU A 197 -8.38 24.20 -3.69
C LEU A 197 -9.15 24.18 -2.35
N LEU A 198 -9.81 23.07 -2.03
CA LEU A 198 -10.53 22.91 -0.76
C LEU A 198 -9.58 22.87 0.45
N TYR A 199 -8.35 22.35 0.28
CA TYR A 199 -7.38 22.30 1.37
C TYR A 199 -6.87 23.69 1.76
N ASN A 200 -6.63 24.55 0.78
CA ASN A 200 -6.17 25.92 1.03
C ASN A 200 -7.28 26.83 1.63
N VAL A 201 -8.54 26.51 1.39
CA VAL A 201 -9.69 27.25 1.94
C VAL A 201 -10.03 26.87 3.38
N LEU A 202 -9.63 25.69 3.84
CA LEU A 202 -9.91 25.23 5.21
C LEU A 202 -8.77 25.53 6.21
N LEU A 203 -7.67 26.12 5.77
CA LEU A 203 -6.52 26.51 6.59
C LEU A 203 -6.37 28.04 6.74
N GLU A 204 -7.25 28.85 6.14
CA GLU A 204 -7.46 30.26 6.46
C GLU A 204 -8.63 30.43 7.44
#